data_38b987b83f27f21f4147f61b1ae4edb3
#
_entry.id   38b987b83f27f21f4147f61b1ae4edb3
#
_cell.length_a   1.000
_cell.length_b   1.000
_cell.length_c   1.000
_cell.angle_alpha   90.00
_cell.angle_beta   90.00
_cell.angle_gamma   90.00
#
_symmetry.space_group_name_H-M   'P 1'
#
loop_
_entity.id
_entity.type
_entity.pdbx_description
1 polymer ?
#
loop_
_entity_poly.entity_id
_entity_poly.type
_entity_poly.pdbx_seq_one_letter_code
_entity_poly.pdbx_strand_id
1 'polypeptide(L)'
;MFQWFFQHYWVVGIIQLIGIIHAYRSGKTNWIYILIFLPLVGALAYFIVEVLPGLQSGKLGFLTQHLFESRQSIQELEKNLRISDTFVNRTELARAYASRKNYAKAIELYLSALQGMYAEDLEVILQLGRLYFLQDQYPQTIQYLQKARQISPQGLIRPDDELWLGIAYLESGDFPNAEQTLQNHVRFHKTVDAMYYLGMLYQKQGLTQEAQKIWTDVMDQRDLIPKQNRQFHMQYIHKARKALSQL
;
A
#
# COMPACT_ATOMS: atom_id res chain seq x y z
N MET A 1 -41.28 -21.43 -15.27
CA MET A 1 -40.06 -20.59 -15.40
C MET A 1 -40.37 -19.09 -15.59
N PHE A 2 -41.44 -18.70 -16.28
CA PHE A 2 -41.84 -17.30 -16.51
C PHE A 2 -42.37 -16.56 -15.25
N GLN A 3 -43.04 -17.23 -14.30
CA GLN A 3 -43.59 -16.59 -13.07
C GLN A 3 -42.54 -16.05 -12.13
N TRP A 4 -41.35 -16.64 -12.10
CA TRP A 4 -40.24 -16.18 -11.24
C TRP A 4 -39.70 -14.82 -11.72
N PHE A 5 -39.68 -14.56 -13.05
CA PHE A 5 -39.26 -13.28 -13.62
C PHE A 5 -40.20 -12.13 -13.26
N PHE A 6 -41.53 -12.34 -13.24
CA PHE A 6 -42.48 -11.28 -12.89
C PHE A 6 -42.44 -10.90 -11.42
N GLN A 7 -42.07 -11.82 -10.53
CA GLN A 7 -42.02 -11.57 -9.11
C GLN A 7 -40.83 -10.70 -8.67
N HIS A 8 -39.80 -10.57 -9.52
CA HIS A 8 -38.57 -9.84 -9.21
C HIS A 8 -38.31 -8.61 -10.09
N TYR A 9 -39.29 -8.18 -10.90
CA TYR A 9 -39.16 -7.02 -11.79
C TYR A 9 -38.84 -5.71 -11.02
N TRP A 10 -39.26 -5.60 -9.78
CA TRP A 10 -38.94 -4.48 -8.91
C TRP A 10 -37.44 -4.36 -8.60
N VAL A 11 -36.69 -5.47 -8.52
CA VAL A 11 -35.24 -5.50 -8.30
C VAL A 11 -34.52 -4.87 -9.50
N VAL A 12 -34.98 -5.22 -10.72
CA VAL A 12 -34.43 -4.63 -11.97
C VAL A 12 -34.69 -3.13 -11.98
N GLY A 13 -35.88 -2.67 -11.57
CA GLY A 13 -36.22 -1.26 -11.46
C GLY A 13 -35.34 -0.50 -10.47
N ILE A 14 -35.03 -1.09 -9.33
CA ILE A 14 -34.12 -0.48 -8.35
C ILE A 14 -32.69 -0.36 -8.91
N ILE A 15 -32.17 -1.42 -9.52
CA ILE A 15 -30.81 -1.40 -10.12
C ILE A 15 -30.75 -0.32 -11.22
N GLN A 16 -31.78 -0.23 -12.04
CA GLN A 16 -31.91 0.77 -13.11
C GLN A 16 -31.96 2.20 -12.54
N LEU A 17 -32.74 2.42 -11.48
CA LEU A 17 -32.85 3.71 -10.82
C LEU A 17 -31.49 4.16 -10.23
N ILE A 18 -30.78 3.24 -9.58
CA ILE A 18 -29.45 3.49 -9.06
C ILE A 18 -28.48 3.85 -10.20
N GLY A 19 -28.52 3.13 -11.30
CA GLY A 19 -27.72 3.42 -12.50
C GLY A 19 -27.99 4.80 -13.08
N ILE A 20 -29.26 5.20 -13.19
CA ILE A 20 -29.68 6.51 -13.68
C ILE A 20 -29.19 7.63 -12.77
N ILE A 21 -29.37 7.48 -11.44
CA ILE A 21 -28.90 8.46 -10.46
C ILE A 21 -27.36 8.61 -10.52
N HIS A 22 -26.66 7.51 -10.65
CA HIS A 22 -25.19 7.52 -10.77
C HIS A 22 -24.74 8.17 -12.08
N ALA A 23 -25.36 7.86 -13.22
CA ALA A 23 -25.06 8.45 -14.51
C ALA A 23 -25.33 9.98 -14.50
N TYR A 24 -26.42 10.42 -13.89
CA TYR A 24 -26.75 11.82 -13.74
C TYR A 24 -25.70 12.57 -12.88
N ARG A 25 -25.34 12.02 -11.71
CA ARG A 25 -24.33 12.60 -10.82
C ARG A 25 -22.92 12.63 -11.42
N SER A 26 -22.61 11.69 -12.30
CA SER A 26 -21.32 11.58 -13.01
C SER A 26 -21.27 12.41 -14.30
N GLY A 27 -22.34 13.17 -14.63
CA GLY A 27 -22.42 14.02 -15.83
C GLY A 27 -22.53 13.22 -17.16
N LYS A 28 -22.81 11.92 -17.10
CA LYS A 28 -22.84 11.02 -18.25
C LYS A 28 -24.26 10.82 -18.78
N THR A 29 -24.89 11.91 -19.21
CA THR A 29 -26.30 11.98 -19.59
C THR A 29 -26.66 11.02 -20.75
N ASN A 30 -25.74 10.72 -21.65
CA ASN A 30 -25.99 9.78 -22.78
C ASN A 30 -26.35 8.37 -22.29
N TRP A 31 -25.82 7.93 -21.15
CA TRP A 31 -26.15 6.64 -20.58
C TRP A 31 -27.55 6.54 -20.00
N ILE A 32 -28.17 7.69 -19.65
CA ILE A 32 -29.54 7.72 -19.12
C ILE A 32 -30.53 7.20 -20.15
N TYR A 33 -30.37 7.61 -21.41
CA TYR A 33 -31.21 7.11 -22.50
C TYR A 33 -31.06 5.59 -22.70
N ILE A 34 -29.82 5.07 -22.67
CA ILE A 34 -29.54 3.64 -22.82
C ILE A 34 -30.16 2.85 -21.65
N LEU A 35 -30.04 3.36 -20.43
CA LEU A 35 -30.60 2.74 -19.23
C LEU A 35 -32.14 2.70 -19.28
N ILE A 36 -32.79 3.72 -19.83
CA ILE A 36 -34.27 3.77 -19.95
C ILE A 36 -34.77 2.81 -21.03
N PHE A 37 -34.14 2.80 -22.22
CA PHE A 37 -34.62 2.02 -23.35
C PHE A 37 -34.20 0.54 -23.31
N LEU A 38 -33.10 0.21 -22.64
CA LEU A 38 -32.55 -1.14 -22.52
C LEU A 38 -32.28 -1.51 -21.06
N PRO A 39 -33.31 -1.78 -20.25
CA PRO A 39 -33.20 -1.86 -18.81
C PRO A 39 -32.11 -2.80 -18.28
N LEU A 40 -32.13 -4.05 -18.73
CA LEU A 40 -31.17 -5.09 -18.26
C LEU A 40 -29.83 -4.98 -18.99
N VAL A 41 -29.86 -4.89 -20.31
CA VAL A 41 -28.67 -4.84 -21.16
C VAL A 41 -27.93 -3.52 -20.94
N GLY A 42 -28.67 -2.41 -20.87
CA GLY A 42 -28.13 -1.08 -20.60
C GLY A 42 -27.50 -0.98 -19.20
N ALA A 43 -28.14 -1.55 -18.18
CA ALA A 43 -27.60 -1.58 -16.82
C ALA A 43 -26.30 -2.42 -16.74
N LEU A 44 -26.27 -3.57 -17.42
CA LEU A 44 -25.07 -4.42 -17.50
C LEU A 44 -23.93 -3.71 -18.26
N ALA A 45 -24.25 -3.13 -19.43
CA ALA A 45 -23.28 -2.39 -20.23
C ALA A 45 -22.74 -1.15 -19.48
N TYR A 46 -23.61 -0.40 -18.82
CA TYR A 46 -23.24 0.74 -17.99
C TYR A 46 -22.29 0.32 -16.85
N PHE A 47 -22.62 -0.77 -16.18
CA PHE A 47 -21.80 -1.30 -15.09
C PHE A 47 -20.41 -1.70 -15.59
N ILE A 48 -20.33 -2.43 -16.72
CA ILE A 48 -19.06 -2.89 -17.30
C ILE A 48 -18.20 -1.73 -17.82
N VAL A 49 -18.80 -0.74 -18.50
CA VAL A 49 -18.05 0.32 -19.19
C VAL A 49 -17.72 1.49 -18.27
N GLU A 50 -18.61 1.83 -17.34
CA GLU A 50 -18.49 3.07 -16.56
C GLU A 50 -18.22 2.83 -15.07
N VAL A 51 -18.85 1.81 -14.49
CA VAL A 51 -18.70 1.55 -13.06
C VAL A 51 -17.48 0.68 -12.79
N LEU A 52 -17.28 -0.37 -13.59
CA LEU A 52 -16.17 -1.30 -13.41
C LEU A 52 -14.78 -0.64 -13.55
N PRO A 53 -14.50 0.23 -14.56
CA PRO A 53 -13.23 0.95 -14.64
C PRO A 53 -13.04 1.97 -13.49
N GLY A 54 -14.13 2.63 -13.07
CA GLY A 54 -14.12 3.54 -11.91
C GLY A 54 -13.86 2.81 -10.60
N LEU A 55 -14.27 1.56 -10.49
CA LEU A 55 -13.96 0.66 -9.38
C LEU A 55 -12.51 0.16 -9.44
N GLN A 56 -11.92 0.02 -10.63
CA GLN A 56 -10.52 -0.38 -10.83
C GLN A 56 -9.52 0.74 -10.46
N SER A 57 -9.90 1.99 -10.59
CA SER A 57 -9.08 3.14 -10.19
C SER A 57 -9.19 3.54 -8.72
N GLY A 58 -10.10 2.93 -7.96
CA GLY A 58 -10.31 3.15 -6.53
C GLY A 58 -9.90 1.97 -5.65
N LYS A 59 -10.25 2.03 -4.35
CA LYS A 59 -9.97 0.95 -3.36
C LYS A 59 -10.50 -0.44 -3.74
N LEU A 60 -11.52 -0.51 -4.62
CA LEU A 60 -11.99 -1.79 -5.18
C LEU A 60 -11.10 -2.27 -6.34
N GLY A 61 -10.42 -1.37 -7.06
CA GLY A 61 -9.42 -1.77 -8.06
C GLY A 61 -8.30 -2.62 -7.45
N PHE A 62 -7.87 -2.26 -6.25
CA PHE A 62 -6.93 -3.08 -5.46
C PHE A 62 -7.53 -4.47 -5.12
N LEU A 63 -8.81 -4.53 -4.74
CA LEU A 63 -9.49 -5.80 -4.43
C LEU A 63 -9.78 -6.62 -5.68
N THR A 64 -10.17 -5.99 -6.79
CA THR A 64 -10.45 -6.70 -8.05
C THR A 64 -9.16 -7.13 -8.74
N GLN A 65 -8.11 -6.33 -8.71
CA GLN A 65 -6.79 -6.73 -9.21
C GLN A 65 -6.24 -7.92 -8.40
N HIS A 66 -6.49 -7.99 -7.10
CA HIS A 66 -6.18 -9.15 -6.27
C HIS A 66 -7.15 -10.34 -6.46
N LEU A 67 -8.38 -10.10 -6.92
CA LEU A 67 -9.37 -11.17 -7.18
C LEU A 67 -9.24 -11.74 -8.61
N PHE A 68 -8.79 -10.93 -9.58
CA PHE A 68 -8.65 -11.30 -11.00
C PHE A 68 -7.20 -11.54 -11.45
N GLU A 69 -6.19 -11.12 -10.69
CA GLU A 69 -4.90 -11.78 -10.78
C GLU A 69 -5.19 -13.23 -10.38
N SER A 70 -5.22 -14.12 -11.37
CA SER A 70 -5.25 -15.55 -11.13
C SER A 70 -4.10 -15.81 -10.15
N ARG A 71 -4.44 -16.03 -8.88
CA ARG A 71 -3.46 -16.43 -7.88
C ARG A 71 -2.95 -17.77 -8.35
N GLN A 72 -1.95 -17.76 -9.21
CA GLN A 72 -1.20 -18.97 -9.48
C GLN A 72 -0.88 -19.56 -8.13
N SER A 73 -1.27 -20.79 -7.93
CA SER A 73 -1.00 -21.45 -6.67
C SER A 73 0.51 -21.46 -6.47
N ILE A 74 1.00 -21.36 -5.24
CA ILE A 74 2.46 -21.50 -4.99
C ILE A 74 3.00 -22.75 -5.69
N GLN A 75 2.24 -23.83 -5.71
CA GLN A 75 2.58 -25.07 -6.38
C GLN A 75 2.81 -24.92 -7.89
N GLU A 76 1.97 -24.09 -8.54
CA GLU A 76 2.12 -23.79 -9.96
C GLU A 76 3.37 -22.93 -10.23
N LEU A 77 3.61 -21.91 -9.40
CA LEU A 77 4.81 -21.08 -9.49
C LEU A 77 6.09 -21.88 -9.20
N GLU A 78 6.06 -22.79 -8.23
CA GLU A 78 7.17 -23.71 -7.97
C GLU A 78 7.40 -24.67 -9.14
N LYS A 79 6.32 -25.12 -9.79
CA LYS A 79 6.43 -25.95 -11.02
C LYS A 79 7.05 -25.14 -12.14
N ASN A 80 6.61 -23.89 -12.35
CA ASN A 80 7.15 -23.01 -13.38
C ASN A 80 8.63 -22.74 -13.16
N LEU A 81 9.05 -22.48 -11.92
CA LEU A 81 10.46 -22.30 -11.57
C LEU A 81 11.29 -23.56 -11.84
N ARG A 82 10.76 -24.75 -11.56
CA ARG A 82 11.45 -26.03 -11.88
C ARG A 82 11.59 -26.27 -13.38
N ILE A 83 10.60 -25.86 -14.20
CA ILE A 83 10.65 -26.01 -15.65
C ILE A 83 11.63 -25.00 -16.26
N SER A 84 11.61 -23.77 -15.77
CA SER A 84 12.43 -22.68 -16.30
C SER A 84 12.86 -21.76 -15.17
N ASP A 85 14.13 -21.90 -14.76
CA ASP A 85 14.72 -21.11 -13.70
C ASP A 85 15.16 -19.73 -14.24
N THR A 86 14.19 -18.82 -14.31
CA THR A 86 14.37 -17.47 -14.81
C THR A 86 14.21 -16.42 -13.69
N PHE A 87 14.76 -15.22 -13.90
CA PHE A 87 14.54 -14.07 -13.03
C PHE A 87 13.05 -13.84 -12.75
N VAL A 88 12.20 -13.87 -13.80
CA VAL A 88 10.76 -13.64 -13.68
C VAL A 88 10.11 -14.70 -12.78
N ASN A 89 10.35 -15.98 -13.03
CA ASN A 89 9.76 -17.07 -12.23
C ASN A 89 10.22 -17.02 -10.77
N ARG A 90 11.49 -16.66 -10.50
CA ARG A 90 11.99 -16.47 -9.13
C ARG A 90 11.28 -15.30 -8.43
N THR A 91 11.16 -14.16 -9.09
CA THR A 91 10.55 -12.96 -8.49
C THR A 91 9.03 -13.07 -8.31
N GLU A 92 8.33 -13.77 -9.21
CA GLU A 92 6.90 -14.08 -9.05
C GLU A 92 6.64 -15.01 -7.86
N LEU A 93 7.43 -16.08 -7.74
CA LEU A 93 7.33 -17.00 -6.62
C LEU A 93 7.69 -16.29 -5.30
N ALA A 94 8.73 -15.45 -5.29
CA ALA A 94 9.11 -14.65 -4.13
C ALA A 94 7.95 -13.72 -3.69
N ARG A 95 7.32 -13.02 -4.62
CA ARG A 95 6.15 -12.16 -4.37
C ARG A 95 4.98 -12.97 -3.79
N ALA A 96 4.73 -14.17 -4.32
CA ALA A 96 3.68 -15.05 -3.82
C ALA A 96 3.96 -15.54 -2.38
N TYR A 97 5.20 -15.84 -2.03
CA TYR A 97 5.57 -16.16 -0.65
C TYR A 97 5.47 -14.95 0.28
N ALA A 98 5.92 -13.77 -0.17
CA ALA A 98 5.81 -12.52 0.59
C ALA A 98 4.34 -12.17 0.93
N SER A 99 3.43 -12.31 -0.03
CA SER A 99 1.99 -12.07 0.17
C SER A 99 1.36 -13.00 1.20
N ARG A 100 1.92 -14.19 1.38
CA ARG A 100 1.52 -15.17 2.40
C ARG A 100 2.31 -15.04 3.71
N LYS A 101 3.07 -13.95 3.86
CA LYS A 101 3.93 -13.66 5.02
C LYS A 101 5.04 -14.71 5.25
N ASN A 102 5.36 -15.53 4.25
CA ASN A 102 6.53 -16.40 4.30
C ASN A 102 7.75 -15.61 3.82
N TYR A 103 8.18 -14.68 4.66
CA TYR A 103 9.22 -13.71 4.31
C TYR A 103 10.58 -14.37 4.10
N ALA A 104 10.90 -15.43 4.86
CA ALA A 104 12.17 -16.14 4.72
C ALA A 104 12.35 -16.73 3.31
N LYS A 105 11.35 -17.47 2.81
CA LYS A 105 11.39 -18.03 1.44
C LYS A 105 11.38 -16.93 0.37
N ALA A 106 10.64 -15.85 0.60
CA ALA A 106 10.61 -14.72 -0.32
C ALA A 106 11.99 -14.06 -0.43
N ILE A 107 12.68 -13.85 0.69
CA ILE A 107 14.03 -13.27 0.73
C ILE A 107 15.02 -14.19 0.00
N GLU A 108 14.99 -15.49 0.27
CA GLU A 108 15.86 -16.47 -0.39
C GLU A 108 15.72 -16.39 -1.93
N LEU A 109 14.49 -16.38 -2.43
CA LEU A 109 14.21 -16.31 -3.86
C LEU A 109 14.64 -14.97 -4.47
N TYR A 110 14.37 -13.85 -3.80
CA TYR A 110 14.82 -12.55 -4.27
C TYR A 110 16.34 -12.43 -4.28
N LEU A 111 17.03 -12.94 -3.26
CA LEU A 111 18.49 -12.98 -3.23
C LEU A 111 19.05 -13.82 -4.40
N SER A 112 18.44 -14.97 -4.67
CA SER A 112 18.83 -15.82 -5.80
C SER A 112 18.55 -15.19 -7.17
N ALA A 113 17.61 -14.24 -7.24
CA ALA A 113 17.29 -13.52 -8.47
C ALA A 113 18.30 -12.41 -8.81
N LEU A 114 19.01 -11.85 -7.82
CA LEU A 114 20.01 -10.77 -8.01
C LEU A 114 21.33 -11.31 -8.55
N GLN A 115 21.31 -11.82 -9.78
CA GLN A 115 22.49 -12.39 -10.43
C GLN A 115 22.70 -11.82 -11.83
N GLY A 116 23.95 -11.77 -12.29
CA GLY A 116 24.29 -11.33 -13.62
C GLY A 116 23.76 -9.92 -13.93
N MET A 117 23.00 -9.80 -15.01
CA MET A 117 22.44 -8.50 -15.44
C MET A 117 21.37 -7.94 -14.49
N TYR A 118 20.83 -8.74 -13.58
CA TYR A 118 19.82 -8.35 -12.58
C TYR A 118 20.41 -8.06 -11.20
N ALA A 119 21.75 -8.04 -11.04
CA ALA A 119 22.43 -7.85 -9.75
C ALA A 119 22.06 -6.50 -9.06
N GLU A 120 21.59 -5.53 -9.83
CA GLU A 120 21.17 -4.21 -9.38
C GLU A 120 19.71 -3.90 -9.73
N ASP A 121 18.87 -4.92 -9.86
CA ASP A 121 17.44 -4.70 -10.10
C ASP A 121 16.83 -3.95 -8.92
N LEU A 122 16.40 -2.71 -9.18
CA LEU A 122 15.92 -1.79 -8.16
C LEU A 122 14.68 -2.32 -7.43
N GLU A 123 13.75 -2.91 -8.17
CA GLU A 123 12.50 -3.42 -7.56
C GLU A 123 12.79 -4.57 -6.60
N VAL A 124 13.66 -5.51 -6.99
CA VAL A 124 14.05 -6.64 -6.11
C VAL A 124 14.80 -6.14 -4.88
N ILE A 125 15.69 -5.16 -5.04
CA ILE A 125 16.43 -4.56 -3.93
C ILE A 125 15.47 -3.86 -2.95
N LEU A 126 14.48 -3.11 -3.46
CA LEU A 126 13.44 -2.49 -2.62
C LEU A 126 12.59 -3.55 -1.90
N GLN A 127 12.20 -4.64 -2.57
CA GLN A 127 11.44 -5.72 -1.95
C GLN A 127 12.25 -6.39 -0.82
N LEU A 128 13.55 -6.61 -1.00
CA LEU A 128 14.42 -7.13 0.07
C LEU A 128 14.46 -6.18 1.26
N GLY A 129 14.68 -4.88 1.04
CA GLY A 129 14.65 -3.89 2.12
C GLY A 129 13.35 -3.92 2.91
N ARG A 130 12.21 -4.01 2.22
CA ARG A 130 10.88 -4.10 2.85
C ARG A 130 10.67 -5.38 3.64
N LEU A 131 11.10 -6.53 3.08
CA LEU A 131 10.94 -7.83 3.74
C LEU A 131 11.82 -7.93 4.98
N TYR A 132 13.04 -7.41 4.95
CA TYR A 132 13.90 -7.33 6.12
C TYR A 132 13.31 -6.40 7.20
N PHE A 133 12.73 -5.27 6.81
CA PHE A 133 12.01 -4.39 7.74
C PHE A 133 10.85 -5.11 8.44
N LEU A 134 10.05 -5.89 7.69
CA LEU A 134 8.93 -6.67 8.24
C LEU A 134 9.36 -7.81 9.17
N GLN A 135 10.66 -8.13 9.21
CA GLN A 135 11.27 -9.11 10.12
C GLN A 135 12.12 -8.44 11.22
N ASP A 136 12.01 -7.13 11.38
CA ASP A 136 12.79 -6.33 12.34
C ASP A 136 14.31 -6.47 12.16
N GLN A 137 14.75 -6.85 10.93
CA GLN A 137 16.17 -6.99 10.58
C GLN A 137 16.69 -5.65 10.05
N TYR A 138 16.83 -4.68 10.95
CA TYR A 138 17.13 -3.29 10.60
C TYR A 138 18.49 -3.09 9.89
N PRO A 139 19.59 -3.79 10.27
CA PRO A 139 20.85 -3.65 9.52
C PRO A 139 20.71 -4.02 8.04
N GLN A 140 20.01 -5.12 7.73
CA GLN A 140 19.77 -5.52 6.34
C GLN A 140 18.80 -4.56 5.64
N THR A 141 17.77 -4.07 6.34
CA THR A 141 16.88 -3.01 5.82
C THR A 141 17.68 -1.79 5.38
N ILE A 142 18.57 -1.30 6.23
CA ILE A 142 19.46 -0.15 5.93
C ILE A 142 20.31 -0.46 4.69
N GLN A 143 20.97 -1.61 4.67
CA GLN A 143 21.82 -2.02 3.56
C GLN A 143 21.09 -1.97 2.20
N TYR A 144 19.91 -2.60 2.13
CA TYR A 144 19.17 -2.70 0.87
C TYR A 144 18.50 -1.38 0.46
N LEU A 145 17.92 -0.64 1.40
CA LEU A 145 17.29 0.65 1.08
C LEU A 145 18.33 1.74 0.74
N GLN A 146 19.51 1.73 1.37
CA GLN A 146 20.63 2.57 0.96
C GLN A 146 21.12 2.22 -0.46
N LYS A 147 21.27 0.92 -0.76
CA LYS A 147 21.64 0.47 -2.11
C LYS A 147 20.61 0.92 -3.14
N ALA A 148 19.32 0.80 -2.85
CA ALA A 148 18.26 1.31 -3.73
C ALA A 148 18.38 2.82 -3.98
N ARG A 149 18.68 3.61 -2.93
CA ARG A 149 18.89 5.06 -3.03
C ARG A 149 20.11 5.41 -3.89
N GLN A 150 21.17 4.61 -3.85
CA GLN A 150 22.36 4.80 -4.69
C GLN A 150 22.08 4.53 -6.17
N ILE A 151 21.30 3.48 -6.47
CA ILE A 151 20.90 3.12 -7.84
C ILE A 151 19.95 4.17 -8.42
N SER A 152 19.06 4.72 -7.62
CA SER A 152 18.07 5.73 -8.04
C SER A 152 18.08 6.96 -7.13
N PRO A 153 19.03 7.87 -7.27
CA PRO A 153 19.14 9.07 -6.44
C PRO A 153 17.98 10.04 -6.62
N GLN A 154 17.24 9.96 -7.74
CA GLN A 154 16.20 10.92 -8.12
C GLN A 154 14.80 10.56 -7.63
N GLY A 155 14.67 9.67 -6.64
CA GLY A 155 13.39 9.54 -5.92
C GLY A 155 12.39 8.54 -6.49
N LEU A 156 12.84 7.44 -7.10
CA LEU A 156 11.99 6.29 -7.38
C LEU A 156 11.67 5.46 -6.12
N ILE A 157 12.29 5.80 -5.00
CA ILE A 157 11.97 5.23 -3.69
C ILE A 157 10.65 5.85 -3.22
N ARG A 158 9.68 5.00 -2.87
CA ARG A 158 8.40 5.46 -2.34
C ARG A 158 8.60 6.14 -0.98
N PRO A 159 7.73 7.10 -0.61
CA PRO A 159 7.79 7.73 0.72
C PRO A 159 7.84 6.72 1.86
N ASP A 160 7.07 5.61 1.75
CA ASP A 160 7.07 4.54 2.76
C ASP A 160 8.46 3.90 2.95
N ASP A 161 9.23 3.71 1.87
CA ASP A 161 10.57 3.12 1.94
C ASP A 161 11.55 4.06 2.67
N GLU A 162 11.40 5.38 2.48
CA GLU A 162 12.20 6.38 3.22
C GLU A 162 11.84 6.40 4.70
N LEU A 163 10.55 6.32 5.02
CA LEU A 163 10.11 6.21 6.41
C LEU A 163 10.68 4.96 7.08
N TRP A 164 10.63 3.80 6.41
CA TRP A 164 11.17 2.56 6.94
C TRP A 164 12.69 2.61 7.12
N LEU A 165 13.40 3.28 6.22
CA LEU A 165 14.83 3.53 6.38
C LEU A 165 15.11 4.39 7.62
N GLY A 166 14.34 5.46 7.84
CA GLY A 166 14.45 6.31 9.03
C GLY A 166 14.16 5.55 10.32
N ILE A 167 13.14 4.68 10.32
CA ILE A 167 12.82 3.82 11.46
C ILE A 167 13.94 2.78 11.69
N ALA A 168 14.47 2.18 10.62
CA ALA A 168 15.56 1.21 10.73
C ALA A 168 16.84 1.83 11.34
N TYR A 169 17.19 3.07 10.97
CA TYR A 169 18.27 3.81 11.61
C TYR A 169 17.97 4.05 13.10
N LEU A 170 16.74 4.49 13.43
CA LEU A 170 16.33 4.73 14.81
C LEU A 170 16.47 3.48 15.68
N GLU A 171 15.99 2.35 15.19
CA GLU A 171 16.03 1.08 15.94
C GLU A 171 17.43 0.46 15.97
N SER A 172 18.29 0.80 15.00
CA SER A 172 19.71 0.42 15.00
C SER A 172 20.59 1.34 15.87
N GLY A 173 20.02 2.43 16.41
CA GLY A 173 20.75 3.41 17.23
C GLY A 173 21.58 4.42 16.43
N ASP A 174 21.44 4.45 15.11
CA ASP A 174 22.08 5.45 14.25
C ASP A 174 21.23 6.73 14.23
N PHE A 175 21.25 7.44 15.36
CA PHE A 175 20.42 8.63 15.56
C PHE A 175 20.67 9.76 14.55
N PRO A 176 21.93 10.06 14.14
CA PRO A 176 22.16 11.11 13.15
C PRO A 176 21.46 10.84 11.81
N ASN A 177 21.58 9.63 11.27
CA ASN A 177 20.95 9.25 10.02
C ASN A 177 19.42 9.11 10.17
N ALA A 178 18.94 8.63 11.32
CA ALA A 178 17.52 8.59 11.64
C ALA A 178 16.91 9.99 11.65
N GLU A 179 17.56 10.95 12.30
CA GLU A 179 17.09 12.33 12.40
C GLU A 179 16.99 12.97 11.03
N GLN A 180 18.07 12.92 10.24
CA GLN A 180 18.09 13.48 8.90
C GLN A 180 16.97 12.87 8.02
N THR A 181 16.81 11.55 8.06
CA THR A 181 15.84 10.85 7.21
C THR A 181 14.40 11.15 7.64
N LEU A 182 14.11 11.08 8.96
CA LEU A 182 12.77 11.33 9.48
C LEU A 182 12.37 12.82 9.37
N GLN A 183 13.30 13.77 9.63
CA GLN A 183 13.04 15.20 9.45
C GLN A 183 12.71 15.52 7.98
N ASN A 184 13.48 14.98 7.03
CA ASN A 184 13.20 15.15 5.61
C ASN A 184 11.84 14.59 5.24
N HIS A 185 11.53 13.38 5.71
CA HIS A 185 10.21 12.77 5.46
C HIS A 185 9.08 13.63 6.02
N VAL A 186 9.18 14.10 7.28
CA VAL A 186 8.18 15.00 7.89
C VAL A 186 8.06 16.31 7.11
N ARG A 187 9.19 16.88 6.66
CA ARG A 187 9.20 18.13 5.90
C ARG A 187 8.44 18.02 4.57
N PHE A 188 8.60 16.92 3.85
CA PHE A 188 8.02 16.76 2.50
C PHE A 188 6.64 16.10 2.52
N HIS A 189 6.37 15.19 3.46
CA HIS A 189 5.16 14.35 3.45
C HIS A 189 4.23 14.62 4.64
N LYS A 190 4.74 15.14 5.76
CA LYS A 190 3.99 15.47 6.99
C LYS A 190 3.09 14.32 7.47
N THR A 191 3.58 13.08 7.41
CA THR A 191 2.81 11.92 7.83
C THR A 191 2.85 11.74 9.34
N VAL A 192 1.74 11.34 9.93
CA VAL A 192 1.55 11.19 11.40
C VAL A 192 2.49 10.14 11.98
N ASP A 193 2.73 9.06 11.25
CA ASP A 193 3.67 8.00 11.62
C ASP A 193 5.12 8.51 11.65
N ALA A 194 5.58 9.24 10.63
CA ALA A 194 6.92 9.82 10.62
C ALA A 194 7.12 10.80 11.78
N MET A 195 6.14 11.66 12.05
CA MET A 195 6.17 12.58 13.19
C MET A 195 6.24 11.82 14.52
N TYR A 196 5.49 10.71 14.65
CA TYR A 196 5.57 9.87 15.85
C TYR A 196 6.98 9.31 16.05
N TYR A 197 7.60 8.74 15.02
CA TYR A 197 8.95 8.18 15.11
C TYR A 197 10.03 9.26 15.31
N LEU A 198 9.86 10.46 14.77
CA LEU A 198 10.75 11.59 15.05
C LEU A 198 10.67 11.99 16.55
N GLY A 199 9.48 12.01 17.13
CA GLY A 199 9.33 12.21 18.57
C GLY A 199 9.98 11.10 19.41
N MET A 200 9.87 9.83 18.97
CA MET A 200 10.57 8.69 19.60
C MET A 200 12.10 8.86 19.54
N LEU A 201 12.63 9.35 18.43
CA LEU A 201 14.05 9.65 18.28
C LEU A 201 14.48 10.71 19.31
N TYR A 202 13.78 11.83 19.39
CA TYR A 202 14.08 12.90 20.35
C TYR A 202 14.01 12.42 21.80
N GLN A 203 13.03 11.59 22.14
CA GLN A 203 12.94 10.96 23.46
C GLN A 203 14.16 10.08 23.74
N LYS A 204 14.60 9.23 22.80
CA LYS A 204 15.80 8.37 22.95
C LYS A 204 17.09 9.21 23.10
N GLN A 205 17.13 10.40 22.52
CA GLN A 205 18.25 11.35 22.66
C GLN A 205 18.17 12.19 23.94
N GLY A 206 17.11 12.08 24.75
CA GLY A 206 16.89 12.90 25.95
C GLY A 206 16.37 14.31 25.64
N LEU A 207 16.00 14.60 24.41
CA LEU A 207 15.45 15.88 23.97
C LEU A 207 13.94 15.92 24.26
N THR A 208 13.57 16.01 25.54
CA THR A 208 12.20 15.85 26.01
C THR A 208 11.27 16.95 25.48
N GLN A 209 11.76 18.19 25.37
CA GLN A 209 10.95 19.31 24.89
C GLN A 209 10.60 19.16 23.40
N GLU A 210 11.55 18.74 22.59
CA GLU A 210 11.38 18.47 21.17
C GLU A 210 10.42 17.30 20.94
N ALA A 211 10.57 16.23 21.72
CA ALA A 211 9.67 15.08 21.67
C ALA A 211 8.23 15.49 22.02
N GLN A 212 8.06 16.26 23.11
CA GLN A 212 6.76 16.79 23.53
C GLN A 212 6.12 17.64 22.44
N LYS A 213 6.87 18.55 21.83
CA LYS A 213 6.40 19.42 20.77
C LYS A 213 5.89 18.61 19.56
N ILE A 214 6.71 17.69 19.04
CA ILE A 214 6.34 16.87 17.87
C ILE A 214 5.11 16.01 18.17
N TRP A 215 5.00 15.39 19.34
CA TRP A 215 3.82 14.56 19.66
C TRP A 215 2.57 15.40 19.91
N THR A 216 2.70 16.64 20.37
CA THR A 216 1.58 17.59 20.41
C THR A 216 1.11 17.92 18.99
N ASP A 217 2.03 18.21 18.07
CA ASP A 217 1.70 18.44 16.66
C ASP A 217 1.02 17.21 16.03
N VAL A 218 1.42 15.96 16.41
CA VAL A 218 0.72 14.73 16.01
C VAL A 218 -0.74 14.71 16.48
N MET A 219 -0.99 15.18 17.71
CA MET A 219 -2.35 15.24 18.24
C MET A 219 -3.23 16.25 17.48
N ASP A 220 -2.66 17.37 17.09
CA ASP A 220 -3.38 18.42 16.33
C ASP A 220 -3.71 17.99 14.90
N GLN A 221 -2.96 17.06 14.31
CA GLN A 221 -3.27 16.47 12.99
C GLN A 221 -4.55 15.63 12.98
N ARG A 222 -5.09 15.25 14.15
CA ARG A 222 -6.24 14.34 14.24
C ARG A 222 -7.44 14.77 13.38
N ASP A 223 -7.78 16.03 13.40
CA ASP A 223 -8.96 16.55 12.73
C ASP A 223 -8.73 16.82 11.23
N LEU A 224 -7.46 16.88 10.82
CA LEU A 224 -7.04 17.06 9.43
C LEU A 224 -6.99 15.74 8.65
N ILE A 225 -7.00 14.59 9.33
CA ILE A 225 -6.91 13.28 8.69
C ILE A 225 -8.21 12.92 7.96
N PRO A 226 -8.17 12.65 6.65
CA PRO A 226 -9.34 12.20 5.90
C PRO A 226 -9.94 10.93 6.52
N LYS A 227 -11.27 10.84 6.58
CA LYS A 227 -11.99 9.69 7.17
C LYS A 227 -11.51 8.33 6.64
N GLN A 228 -11.10 8.28 5.38
CA GLN A 228 -10.64 7.06 4.69
C GLN A 228 -9.34 6.48 5.26
N ASN A 229 -8.42 7.34 5.75
CA ASN A 229 -7.12 6.95 6.28
C ASN A 229 -7.08 6.97 7.82
N ARG A 230 -8.20 7.39 8.45
CA ARG A 230 -8.27 7.66 9.89
C ARG A 230 -7.86 6.46 10.74
N GLN A 231 -8.28 5.24 10.37
CA GLN A 231 -7.98 4.05 11.17
C GLN A 231 -6.47 3.78 11.27
N PHE A 232 -5.73 3.92 10.16
CA PHE A 232 -4.28 3.71 10.12
C PHE A 232 -3.55 4.79 10.94
N HIS A 233 -3.91 6.05 10.78
CA HIS A 233 -3.22 7.15 11.46
C HIS A 233 -3.59 7.24 12.95
N MET A 234 -4.80 6.85 13.35
CA MET A 234 -5.25 6.88 14.74
C MET A 234 -4.37 6.06 15.68
N GLN A 235 -3.79 4.95 15.22
CA GLN A 235 -2.87 4.18 16.05
C GLN A 235 -1.64 5.00 16.49
N TYR A 236 -1.08 5.83 15.61
CA TYR A 236 0.07 6.68 15.93
C TYR A 236 -0.31 7.86 16.82
N ILE A 237 -1.52 8.42 16.64
CA ILE A 237 -2.06 9.43 17.55
C ILE A 237 -2.23 8.86 18.97
N HIS A 238 -2.74 7.64 19.11
CA HIS A 238 -2.84 6.98 20.40
C HIS A 238 -1.47 6.70 21.02
N LYS A 239 -0.50 6.24 20.20
CA LYS A 239 0.88 6.04 20.65
C LYS A 239 1.53 7.35 21.11
N ALA A 240 1.37 8.45 20.37
CA ALA A 240 1.89 9.76 20.71
C ALA A 240 1.27 10.27 22.02
N ARG A 241 -0.05 10.13 22.21
CA ARG A 241 -0.73 10.49 23.45
C ARG A 241 -0.19 9.73 24.64
N LYS A 242 0.02 8.41 24.48
CA LYS A 242 0.61 7.58 25.54
C LYS A 242 2.04 8.02 25.86
N ALA A 243 2.84 8.30 24.85
CA ALA A 243 4.21 8.77 25.01
C ALA A 243 4.26 10.12 25.76
N LEU A 244 3.39 11.07 25.39
CA LEU A 244 3.23 12.36 26.10
C LEU A 244 2.89 12.19 27.59
N SER A 245 2.10 11.19 27.95
CA SER A 245 1.73 10.94 29.36
C SER A 245 2.85 10.30 30.18
N GLN A 246 3.95 9.90 29.53
CA GLN A 246 5.10 9.23 30.15
C GLN A 246 6.37 10.11 30.20
N LEU A 247 6.30 11.34 29.65
CA LEU A 247 7.35 12.37 29.76
C LEU A 247 7.24 13.09 31.07
#